data_daac43f27a68caccdef6739da8393b5c
#
_entry.id   daac43f27a68caccdef6739da8393b5c
#
_cell.length_a   1.000
_cell.length_b   1.000
_cell.length_c   1.000
_cell.angle_alpha   90.00
_cell.angle_beta   90.00
_cell.angle_gamma   90.00
#
_symmetry.space_group_name_H-M   'P 1'
#
loop_
_entity.id
_entity.type
_entity.pdbx_description
1 polymer ?
#
loop_
_entity_poly.entity_id
_entity_poly.type
_entity_poly.pdbx_seq_one_letter_code
_entity_poly.pdbx_strand_id
1 'polypeptide(L)'
;SNKILIIGGGNIGLNVAKLLEKNFEDARVKIIEKNKQRAEEIAAELSSSIVINGDALDEEILKEAKLEESETVLALTNDDENNIMACVLAEKTGSKKRTIAVVNKSNYSLLQSSLNIDDLVDPRMTTVSKIMEHVHKGTIGTVYSILDGEYEFIEAKILEKSDLINKKIKEANLPEHIRIGAVARKDKVIIPRSDFVFEKDDLVVFLAKREHLQEVEDIFSVGSI
;
A
#
# COMPACT_ATOMS: atom_id res chain seq x y z
N SER A 1 3.43 -15.68 -3.88
CA SER A 1 4.72 -15.75 -3.18
C SER A 1 4.53 -16.48 -1.87
N ASN A 2 5.19 -17.60 -1.70
CA ASN A 2 5.01 -18.46 -0.53
C ASN A 2 6.19 -18.40 0.44
N LYS A 3 7.39 -18.00 -0.02
CA LYS A 3 8.58 -17.87 0.83
C LYS A 3 8.85 -16.39 1.13
N ILE A 4 8.58 -15.99 2.36
CA ILE A 4 8.63 -14.59 2.78
C ILE A 4 9.67 -14.44 3.89
N LEU A 5 10.60 -13.50 3.70
CA LEU A 5 11.57 -13.09 4.71
C LEU A 5 11.17 -11.70 5.24
N ILE A 6 10.95 -11.62 6.54
CA ILE A 6 10.69 -10.37 7.25
C ILE A 6 11.95 -9.97 8.01
N ILE A 7 12.38 -8.74 7.86
CA ILE A 7 13.49 -8.14 8.60
C ILE A 7 12.91 -7.16 9.60
N GLY A 8 13.07 -7.45 10.88
CA GLY A 8 12.51 -6.72 12.00
C GLY A 8 11.27 -7.37 12.61
N GLY A 9 11.40 -7.83 13.87
CA GLY A 9 10.35 -8.42 14.69
C GLY A 9 9.59 -7.40 15.57
N GLY A 10 9.59 -6.13 15.19
CA GLY A 10 8.83 -5.09 15.84
C GLY A 10 7.31 -5.29 15.68
N ASN A 11 6.53 -4.28 16.09
CA ASN A 11 5.06 -4.37 16.02
C ASN A 11 4.55 -4.62 14.60
N ILE A 12 5.13 -3.94 13.58
CA ILE A 12 4.72 -4.13 12.19
C ILE A 12 5.06 -5.54 11.73
N GLY A 13 6.32 -5.98 11.89
CA GLY A 13 6.78 -7.29 11.44
C GLY A 13 6.02 -8.45 12.08
N LEU A 14 5.81 -8.40 13.40
CA LEU A 14 5.02 -9.41 14.10
C LEU A 14 3.58 -9.48 13.60
N ASN A 15 2.90 -8.33 13.43
CA ASN A 15 1.52 -8.33 12.97
C ASN A 15 1.39 -8.79 11.52
N VAL A 16 2.35 -8.43 10.65
CA VAL A 16 2.40 -8.95 9.28
C VAL A 16 2.57 -10.46 9.28
N ALA A 17 3.48 -11.01 10.09
CA ALA A 17 3.68 -12.46 10.20
C ALA A 17 2.40 -13.18 10.67
N LYS A 18 1.74 -12.67 11.72
CA LYS A 18 0.47 -13.22 12.23
C LYS A 18 -0.63 -13.23 11.16
N LEU A 19 -0.73 -12.15 10.38
CA LEU A 19 -1.72 -12.07 9.29
C LEU A 19 -1.39 -13.04 8.16
N LEU A 20 -0.10 -13.23 7.83
CA LEU A 20 0.32 -14.21 6.84
C LEU A 20 0.01 -15.63 7.30
N GLU A 21 0.32 -16.00 8.54
CA GLU A 21 -0.02 -17.31 9.12
C GLU A 21 -1.53 -17.57 9.09
N LYS A 22 -2.33 -16.55 9.39
CA LYS A 22 -3.79 -16.68 9.48
C LYS A 22 -4.47 -16.84 8.12
N ASN A 23 -3.98 -16.12 7.11
CA ASN A 23 -4.70 -15.97 5.83
C ASN A 23 -4.11 -16.81 4.69
N PHE A 24 -2.88 -17.35 4.86
CA PHE A 24 -2.16 -18.06 3.80
C PHE A 24 -1.52 -19.34 4.37
N GLU A 25 -2.22 -20.46 4.30
CA GLU A 25 -1.77 -21.76 4.85
C GLU A 25 -0.42 -22.24 4.28
N ASP A 26 -0.12 -21.89 3.02
CA ASP A 26 1.12 -22.25 2.34
C ASP A 26 2.27 -21.26 2.55
N ALA A 27 2.07 -20.17 3.28
CA ALA A 27 3.10 -19.18 3.50
C ALA A 27 4.20 -19.71 4.46
N ARG A 28 5.44 -19.63 4.02
CA ARG A 28 6.62 -19.95 4.82
C ARG A 28 7.32 -18.65 5.19
N VAL A 29 7.06 -18.21 6.40
CA VAL A 29 7.55 -16.93 6.91
C VAL A 29 8.78 -17.16 7.78
N LYS A 30 9.83 -16.39 7.54
CA LYS A 30 10.98 -16.25 8.43
C LYS A 30 11.12 -14.81 8.87
N ILE A 31 11.56 -14.59 10.09
CA ILE A 31 11.78 -13.27 10.66
C ILE A 31 13.21 -13.20 11.19
N ILE A 32 13.97 -12.18 10.80
CA ILE A 32 15.24 -11.84 11.42
C ILE A 32 14.98 -10.70 12.41
N GLU A 33 15.32 -10.93 13.69
CA GLU A 33 15.22 -9.93 14.74
C GLU A 33 16.56 -9.81 15.48
N LYS A 34 17.08 -8.58 15.57
CA LYS A 34 18.40 -8.31 16.15
C LYS A 34 18.40 -8.41 17.68
N ASN A 35 17.31 -7.98 18.32
CA ASN A 35 17.19 -8.06 19.77
C ASN A 35 16.79 -9.46 20.21
N LYS A 36 17.66 -10.11 20.98
CA LYS A 36 17.46 -11.49 21.42
C LYS A 36 16.18 -11.68 22.23
N GLN A 37 15.93 -10.81 23.22
CA GLN A 37 14.71 -10.90 24.04
C GLN A 37 13.46 -10.77 23.16
N ARG A 38 13.46 -9.82 22.22
CA ARG A 38 12.35 -9.63 21.30
C ARG A 38 12.16 -10.82 20.37
N ALA A 39 13.24 -11.43 19.89
CA ALA A 39 13.18 -12.63 19.05
C ALA A 39 12.51 -13.80 19.82
N GLU A 40 12.86 -13.99 21.10
CA GLU A 40 12.25 -15.01 21.97
C GLU A 40 10.76 -14.73 22.21
N GLU A 41 10.38 -13.46 22.48
CA GLU A 41 8.97 -13.04 22.67
C GLU A 41 8.13 -13.35 21.43
N ILE A 42 8.56 -12.89 20.25
CA ILE A 42 7.78 -13.09 19.02
C ILE A 42 7.73 -14.55 18.57
N ALA A 43 8.80 -15.32 18.84
CA ALA A 43 8.80 -16.75 18.56
C ALA A 43 7.74 -17.50 19.40
N ALA A 44 7.46 -17.05 20.62
CA ALA A 44 6.41 -17.62 21.47
C ALA A 44 4.99 -17.25 21.00
N GLU A 45 4.84 -16.15 20.26
CA GLU A 45 3.54 -15.66 19.77
C GLU A 45 3.15 -16.19 18.37
N LEU A 46 4.12 -16.71 17.60
CA LEU A 46 3.94 -17.20 16.25
C LEU A 46 3.75 -18.72 16.24
N SER A 47 2.92 -19.20 15.31
CA SER A 47 2.54 -20.61 15.25
C SER A 47 3.38 -21.43 14.26
N SER A 48 3.78 -20.83 13.13
CA SER A 48 4.48 -21.52 12.03
C SER A 48 5.68 -20.75 11.48
N SER A 49 5.82 -19.48 11.79
CA SER A 49 6.95 -18.67 11.37
C SER A 49 8.22 -19.01 12.15
N ILE A 50 9.35 -18.97 11.46
CA ILE A 50 10.67 -19.20 12.06
C ILE A 50 11.31 -17.88 12.41
N VAL A 51 11.72 -17.70 13.66
CA VAL A 51 12.45 -16.51 14.11
C VAL A 51 13.92 -16.80 14.25
N ILE A 52 14.74 -15.96 13.64
CA ILE A 52 16.21 -16.02 13.65
C ILE A 52 16.70 -14.78 14.40
N ASN A 53 17.49 -14.99 15.45
CA ASN A 53 18.10 -13.87 16.16
C ASN A 53 19.43 -13.48 15.52
N GLY A 54 19.52 -12.28 14.97
CA GLY A 54 20.74 -11.79 14.35
C GLY A 54 20.57 -10.45 13.65
N ASP A 55 21.66 -9.92 13.13
CA ASP A 55 21.65 -8.69 12.32
C ASP A 55 21.37 -9.06 10.85
N ALA A 56 20.34 -8.45 10.28
CA ALA A 56 19.96 -8.69 8.88
C ALA A 56 20.95 -8.14 7.84
N LEU A 57 21.97 -7.43 8.25
CA LEU A 57 23.08 -7.01 7.39
C LEU A 57 24.27 -7.96 7.47
N ASP A 58 24.22 -8.98 8.34
CA ASP A 58 25.25 -10.02 8.44
C ASP A 58 24.97 -11.11 7.40
N GLU A 59 25.98 -11.42 6.58
CA GLU A 59 25.89 -12.41 5.51
C GLU A 59 25.59 -13.81 6.02
N GLU A 60 26.11 -14.20 7.19
CA GLU A 60 25.87 -15.52 7.78
C GLU A 60 24.41 -15.65 8.23
N ILE A 61 23.86 -14.61 8.82
CA ILE A 61 22.43 -14.55 9.22
C ILE A 61 21.50 -14.60 7.99
N LEU A 62 21.86 -13.88 6.92
CA LEU A 62 21.11 -13.92 5.67
C LEU A 62 21.16 -15.32 5.01
N LYS A 63 22.29 -16.00 5.09
CA LYS A 63 22.41 -17.41 4.63
C LYS A 63 21.58 -18.35 5.48
N GLU A 64 21.61 -18.23 6.82
CA GLU A 64 20.77 -19.02 7.72
C GLU A 64 19.28 -18.80 7.43
N ALA A 65 18.88 -17.55 7.21
CA ALA A 65 17.52 -17.20 6.80
C ALA A 65 17.16 -17.73 5.41
N LYS A 66 18.15 -18.22 4.63
CA LYS A 66 17.99 -18.64 3.24
C LYS A 66 17.41 -17.53 2.36
N LEU A 67 18.01 -16.36 2.43
CA LEU A 67 17.61 -15.20 1.64
C LEU A 67 17.50 -15.56 0.14
N GLU A 68 18.41 -16.38 -0.38
CA GLU A 68 18.42 -16.79 -1.79
C GLU A 68 17.14 -17.52 -2.23
N GLU A 69 16.52 -18.27 -1.31
CA GLU A 69 15.27 -19.00 -1.58
C GLU A 69 14.02 -18.14 -1.38
N SER A 70 14.14 -16.95 -0.80
CA SER A 70 12.99 -16.06 -0.53
C SER A 70 12.47 -15.47 -1.82
N GLU A 71 11.15 -15.39 -1.94
CA GLU A 71 10.46 -14.78 -3.09
C GLU A 71 10.06 -13.34 -2.78
N THR A 72 9.86 -13.01 -1.50
CA THR A 72 9.55 -11.66 -1.02
C THR A 72 10.39 -11.36 0.21
N VAL A 73 10.94 -10.15 0.25
CA VAL A 73 11.66 -9.60 1.40
C VAL A 73 10.96 -8.34 1.88
N LEU A 74 10.59 -8.33 3.16
CA LEU A 74 9.91 -7.22 3.82
C LEU A 74 10.83 -6.65 4.89
N ALA A 75 11.38 -5.46 4.68
CA ALA A 75 12.22 -4.77 5.65
C ALA A 75 11.36 -3.78 6.47
N LEU A 76 11.06 -4.18 7.72
CA LEU A 76 10.05 -3.57 8.58
C LEU A 76 10.61 -3.12 9.93
N THR A 77 11.90 -2.79 9.99
CA THR A 77 12.53 -2.25 11.21
C THR A 77 12.16 -0.77 11.39
N ASN A 78 12.58 -0.20 12.51
CA ASN A 78 12.46 1.25 12.77
C ASN A 78 13.62 2.09 12.21
N ASP A 79 14.53 1.49 11.47
CA ASP A 79 15.71 2.11 10.89
C ASP A 79 15.58 2.07 9.35
N ASP A 80 15.34 3.23 8.75
CA ASP A 80 15.11 3.38 7.32
C ASP A 80 16.32 2.95 6.48
N GLU A 81 17.53 3.29 6.93
CA GLU A 81 18.78 2.97 6.25
C GLU A 81 19.02 1.45 6.24
N ASN A 82 18.78 0.79 7.36
CA ASN A 82 18.86 -0.67 7.46
C ASN A 82 17.79 -1.34 6.58
N ASN A 83 16.59 -0.81 6.53
CA ASN A 83 15.52 -1.34 5.69
C ASN A 83 15.89 -1.26 4.20
N ILE A 84 16.40 -0.11 3.77
CA ILE A 84 16.86 0.09 2.38
C ILE A 84 18.03 -0.85 2.08
N MET A 85 19.04 -0.91 2.95
CA MET A 85 20.22 -1.72 2.75
C MET A 85 19.88 -3.21 2.66
N ALA A 86 18.97 -3.69 3.50
CA ALA A 86 18.52 -5.07 3.48
C ALA A 86 17.83 -5.43 2.15
N CYS A 87 17.00 -4.54 1.61
CA CYS A 87 16.39 -4.72 0.28
C CYS A 87 17.44 -4.72 -0.84
N VAL A 88 18.42 -3.81 -0.80
CA VAL A 88 19.52 -3.77 -1.77
C VAL A 88 20.35 -5.05 -1.73
N LEU A 89 20.65 -5.57 -0.53
CA LEU A 89 21.36 -6.85 -0.38
C LEU A 89 20.54 -8.01 -0.95
N ALA A 90 19.22 -8.02 -0.71
CA ALA A 90 18.32 -9.01 -1.26
C ALA A 90 18.33 -9.02 -2.79
N GLU A 91 18.29 -7.87 -3.43
CA GLU A 91 18.38 -7.73 -4.89
C GLU A 91 19.71 -8.28 -5.46
N LYS A 92 20.81 -8.11 -4.72
CA LYS A 92 22.14 -8.57 -5.16
C LYS A 92 22.31 -10.09 -5.14
N THR A 93 21.43 -10.86 -4.55
CA THR A 93 21.53 -12.34 -4.49
C THR A 93 21.19 -13.04 -5.81
N GLY A 94 20.85 -12.30 -6.85
CA GLY A 94 20.70 -12.82 -8.24
C GLY A 94 19.41 -13.55 -8.56
N SER A 95 18.55 -13.87 -7.59
CA SER A 95 17.20 -14.38 -7.82
C SER A 95 16.19 -13.23 -7.77
N LYS A 96 15.25 -13.22 -8.72
CA LYS A 96 14.20 -12.20 -8.77
C LYS A 96 13.32 -12.30 -7.52
N LYS A 97 13.35 -11.29 -6.68
CA LYS A 97 12.58 -11.17 -5.45
C LYS A 97 11.72 -9.91 -5.52
N ARG A 98 10.64 -9.90 -4.77
CA ARG A 98 9.93 -8.67 -4.47
C ARG A 98 10.48 -8.08 -3.17
N THR A 99 10.91 -6.83 -3.22
CA THR A 99 11.48 -6.13 -2.08
C THR A 99 10.57 -4.99 -1.64
N ILE A 100 10.24 -4.94 -0.36
CA ILE A 100 9.38 -3.90 0.22
C ILE A 100 10.05 -3.39 1.49
N ALA A 101 10.28 -2.08 1.57
CA ALA A 101 10.84 -1.45 2.76
C ALA A 101 9.91 -0.41 3.37
N VAL A 102 9.82 -0.41 4.69
CA VAL A 102 9.22 0.70 5.44
C VAL A 102 10.25 1.82 5.55
N VAL A 103 9.85 3.04 5.18
CA VAL A 103 10.66 4.25 5.30
C VAL A 103 9.84 5.39 5.89
N ASN A 104 10.42 6.11 6.84
CA ASN A 104 9.79 7.25 7.50
C ASN A 104 10.24 8.60 6.92
N LYS A 105 11.36 8.61 6.20
CA LYS A 105 11.91 9.81 5.57
C LYS A 105 11.43 9.89 4.12
N SER A 106 10.61 10.87 3.80
CA SER A 106 9.99 11.05 2.48
C SER A 106 10.99 11.21 1.32
N ASN A 107 12.18 11.75 1.59
CA ASN A 107 13.22 11.91 0.58
C ASN A 107 13.82 10.58 0.07
N TYR A 108 13.60 9.48 0.77
CA TYR A 108 14.07 8.16 0.31
C TYR A 108 13.25 7.59 -0.84
N SER A 109 12.04 8.08 -1.07
CA SER A 109 11.26 7.72 -2.26
C SER A 109 12.00 8.01 -3.57
N LEU A 110 12.85 9.05 -3.59
CA LEU A 110 13.69 9.40 -4.73
C LEU A 110 14.74 8.34 -5.08
N LEU A 111 15.12 7.50 -4.12
CA LEU A 111 16.13 6.45 -4.30
C LEU A 111 15.53 5.11 -4.76
N GLN A 112 14.23 4.95 -4.69
CA GLN A 112 13.55 3.68 -4.97
C GLN A 112 13.95 3.07 -6.31
N SER A 113 13.81 3.82 -7.40
CA SER A 113 14.14 3.36 -8.74
C SER A 113 15.64 3.10 -8.94
N SER A 114 16.49 3.95 -8.35
CA SER A 114 17.95 3.82 -8.45
C SER A 114 18.50 2.61 -7.69
N LEU A 115 17.81 2.16 -6.65
CA LEU A 115 18.19 1.04 -5.81
C LEU A 115 17.46 -0.26 -6.17
N ASN A 116 16.57 -0.23 -7.18
CA ASN A 116 15.73 -1.35 -7.61
C ASN A 116 14.89 -1.95 -6.47
N ILE A 117 14.38 -1.12 -5.57
CA ILE A 117 13.44 -1.53 -4.53
C ILE A 117 12.03 -1.43 -5.11
N ASP A 118 11.27 -2.53 -5.07
CA ASP A 118 9.95 -2.57 -5.70
C ASP A 118 8.96 -1.61 -5.04
N ASP A 119 8.91 -1.61 -3.70
CA ASP A 119 7.98 -0.76 -2.96
C ASP A 119 8.64 -0.11 -1.74
N LEU A 120 8.46 1.20 -1.56
CA LEU A 120 8.74 1.93 -0.33
C LEU A 120 7.41 2.35 0.31
N VAL A 121 7.22 1.98 1.57
CA VAL A 121 5.98 2.26 2.31
C VAL A 121 6.26 3.27 3.42
N ASP A 122 5.64 4.44 3.36
CA ASP A 122 5.61 5.39 4.48
C ASP A 122 4.41 5.07 5.39
N PRO A 123 4.64 4.54 6.60
CA PRO A 123 3.55 4.16 7.50
C PRO A 123 2.76 5.36 8.01
N ARG A 124 3.36 6.55 8.05
CA ARG A 124 2.66 7.78 8.46
C ARG A 124 1.68 8.22 7.40
N MET A 125 2.09 8.21 6.12
CA MET A 125 1.20 8.54 5.00
C MET A 125 0.07 7.51 4.88
N THR A 126 0.37 6.23 5.07
CA THR A 126 -0.65 5.16 5.11
C THR A 126 -1.65 5.41 6.25
N THR A 127 -1.17 5.78 7.43
CA THR A 127 -2.03 6.10 8.59
C THR A 127 -2.88 7.34 8.32
N VAL A 128 -2.29 8.42 7.78
CA VAL A 128 -3.02 9.65 7.41
C VAL A 128 -4.12 9.33 6.40
N SER A 129 -3.80 8.60 5.33
CA SER A 129 -4.79 8.19 4.33
C SER A 129 -5.95 7.42 4.97
N LYS A 130 -5.64 6.49 5.88
CA LYS A 130 -6.64 5.69 6.57
C LYS A 130 -7.52 6.52 7.52
N ILE A 131 -6.94 7.50 8.22
CA ILE A 131 -7.69 8.44 9.05
C ILE A 131 -8.60 9.30 8.17
N MET A 132 -8.09 9.80 7.05
CA MET A 132 -8.87 10.63 6.14
C MET A 132 -10.08 9.88 5.55
N GLU A 133 -9.95 8.59 5.22
CA GLU A 133 -11.08 7.75 4.83
C GLU A 133 -12.22 7.76 5.88
N HIS A 134 -11.88 7.85 7.16
CA HIS A 134 -12.88 7.88 8.25
C HIS A 134 -13.43 9.28 8.54
N VAL A 135 -12.65 10.31 8.26
CA VAL A 135 -13.05 11.71 8.44
C VAL A 135 -13.98 12.17 7.32
N HIS A 136 -13.69 11.74 6.09
CA HIS A 136 -14.56 11.99 4.94
C HIS A 136 -15.81 11.10 5.02
N LYS A 137 -16.76 11.51 5.86
CA LYS A 137 -18.09 10.90 5.97
C LYS A 137 -18.93 11.32 4.77
N GLY A 138 -18.68 10.71 3.62
CA GLY A 138 -19.41 11.05 2.41
C GLY A 138 -19.30 10.00 1.35
N THR A 139 -19.52 10.39 0.13
CA THR A 139 -19.47 9.60 -1.10
C THR A 139 -18.06 9.15 -1.50
N ILE A 140 -17.01 9.71 -0.87
CA ILE A 140 -15.61 9.36 -1.15
C ILE A 140 -15.20 8.17 -0.29
N GLY A 141 -14.81 7.09 -0.94
CA GLY A 141 -14.43 5.82 -0.28
C GLY A 141 -12.96 5.75 0.06
N THR A 142 -12.11 5.70 -0.95
CA THR A 142 -10.67 5.43 -0.79
C THR A 142 -9.86 6.52 -1.45
N VAL A 143 -8.80 6.98 -0.79
CA VAL A 143 -7.87 7.97 -1.33
C VAL A 143 -6.47 7.38 -1.29
N TYR A 144 -5.81 7.29 -2.45
CA TYR A 144 -4.43 6.86 -2.60
C TYR A 144 -3.58 8.00 -3.14
N SER A 145 -2.64 8.47 -2.33
CA SER A 145 -1.67 9.48 -2.75
C SER A 145 -0.57 8.87 -3.61
N ILE A 146 -0.20 9.56 -4.69
CA ILE A 146 0.92 9.23 -5.56
C ILE A 146 1.80 10.47 -5.76
N LEU A 147 3.03 10.26 -6.25
CA LEU A 147 4.00 11.34 -6.50
C LEU A 147 4.17 12.27 -5.29
N ASP A 148 4.56 11.70 -4.13
CA ASP A 148 4.77 12.40 -2.86
C ASP A 148 3.55 13.20 -2.36
N GLY A 149 2.34 12.75 -2.74
CA GLY A 149 1.08 13.36 -2.32
C GLY A 149 0.64 14.55 -3.18
N GLU A 150 1.25 14.77 -4.35
CA GLU A 150 0.83 15.81 -5.28
C GLU A 150 -0.49 15.44 -5.99
N TYR A 151 -0.65 14.15 -6.29
CA TYR A 151 -1.86 13.61 -6.91
C TYR A 151 -2.50 12.54 -6.05
N GLU A 152 -3.79 12.41 -6.19
CA GLU A 152 -4.58 11.42 -5.46
C GLU A 152 -5.51 10.66 -6.39
N PHE A 153 -5.51 9.32 -6.23
CA PHE A 153 -6.58 8.47 -6.77
C PHE A 153 -7.70 8.43 -5.75
N ILE A 154 -8.88 8.75 -6.21
CA ILE A 154 -10.06 8.91 -5.37
C ILE A 154 -11.15 7.99 -5.88
N GLU A 155 -11.76 7.24 -4.97
CA GLU A 155 -13.00 6.52 -5.24
C GLU A 155 -14.19 7.33 -4.73
N ALA A 156 -15.14 7.60 -5.60
CA ALA A 156 -16.39 8.24 -5.22
C ALA A 156 -17.60 7.46 -5.71
N LYS A 157 -18.60 7.30 -4.84
CA LYS A 157 -19.83 6.62 -5.17
C LYS A 157 -20.87 7.61 -5.68
N ILE A 158 -21.50 7.30 -6.82
CA ILE A 158 -22.60 8.10 -7.37
C ILE A 158 -23.86 7.84 -6.54
N LEU A 159 -24.30 8.85 -5.82
CA LEU A 159 -25.54 8.79 -5.04
C LEU A 159 -26.77 9.14 -5.88
N GLU A 160 -27.94 8.76 -5.41
CA GLU A 160 -29.23 8.99 -6.07
C GLU A 160 -29.53 10.48 -6.34
N LYS A 161 -29.00 11.36 -5.50
CA LYS A 161 -29.17 12.82 -5.63
C LYS A 161 -27.99 13.50 -6.36
N SER A 162 -27.03 12.75 -6.88
CA SER A 162 -25.90 13.32 -7.60
C SER A 162 -26.35 13.97 -8.91
N ASP A 163 -25.85 15.14 -9.18
CA ASP A 163 -26.08 15.87 -10.44
C ASP A 163 -25.47 15.14 -11.67
N LEU A 164 -24.67 14.11 -11.43
CA LEU A 164 -24.04 13.29 -12.47
C LEU A 164 -24.96 12.18 -12.99
N ILE A 165 -26.00 11.79 -12.25
CA ILE A 165 -26.91 10.71 -12.65
C ILE A 165 -27.57 11.01 -14.01
N ASN A 166 -27.57 10.02 -14.88
CA ASN A 166 -28.13 10.07 -16.24
C ASN A 166 -27.45 11.10 -17.15
N LYS A 167 -26.32 11.69 -16.75
CA LYS A 167 -25.52 12.55 -17.61
C LYS A 167 -24.36 11.76 -18.23
N LYS A 168 -24.02 12.11 -19.46
CA LYS A 168 -22.78 11.64 -20.09
C LYS A 168 -21.59 12.36 -19.51
N ILE A 169 -20.43 11.71 -19.46
CA ILE A 169 -19.18 12.33 -18.99
C ILE A 169 -18.95 13.69 -19.66
N LYS A 170 -19.12 13.78 -20.97
CA LYS A 170 -18.94 15.05 -21.73
C LYS A 170 -19.94 16.15 -21.36
N GLU A 171 -21.04 15.79 -20.69
CA GLU A 171 -22.12 16.71 -20.28
C GLU A 171 -22.05 17.01 -18.79
N ALA A 172 -21.17 16.33 -18.06
CA ALA A 172 -21.04 16.43 -16.61
C ALA A 172 -20.29 17.65 -16.12
N ASN A 173 -19.72 18.47 -17.04
CA ASN A 173 -18.94 19.67 -16.74
C ASN A 173 -17.85 19.44 -15.68
N LEU A 174 -17.16 18.29 -15.77
CA LEU A 174 -16.08 17.97 -14.86
C LEU A 174 -14.90 18.93 -15.08
N PRO A 175 -14.26 19.39 -14.00
CA PRO A 175 -13.08 20.24 -14.11
C PRO A 175 -11.95 19.59 -14.94
N GLU A 176 -11.20 20.40 -15.67
CA GLU A 176 -10.13 19.90 -16.56
C GLU A 176 -9.01 19.14 -15.83
N HIS A 177 -8.81 19.42 -14.55
CA HIS A 177 -7.80 18.76 -13.71
C HIS A 177 -8.25 17.41 -13.13
N ILE A 178 -9.50 17.01 -13.34
CA ILE A 178 -10.01 15.69 -12.93
C ILE A 178 -9.95 14.74 -14.12
N ARG A 179 -9.40 13.56 -13.90
CA ARG A 179 -9.36 12.48 -14.90
C ARG A 179 -10.04 11.24 -14.36
N ILE A 180 -11.12 10.82 -15.00
CA ILE A 180 -11.77 9.55 -14.68
C ILE A 180 -10.95 8.42 -15.28
N GLY A 181 -10.50 7.49 -14.43
CA GLY A 181 -9.72 6.31 -14.83
C GLY A 181 -10.60 5.09 -15.07
N ALA A 182 -11.56 4.84 -14.19
CA ALA A 182 -12.42 3.69 -14.25
C ALA A 182 -13.77 3.93 -13.57
N VAL A 183 -14.77 3.13 -13.93
CA VAL A 183 -16.05 3.04 -13.22
C VAL A 183 -16.32 1.58 -12.92
N ALA A 184 -16.53 1.25 -11.65
CA ALA A 184 -17.02 -0.06 -11.26
C ALA A 184 -18.55 0.00 -11.13
N ARG A 185 -19.24 -0.85 -11.90
CA ARG A 185 -20.70 -1.02 -11.88
C ARG A 185 -21.02 -2.48 -11.61
N LYS A 186 -21.56 -2.77 -10.44
CA LYS A 186 -21.74 -4.14 -9.95
C LYS A 186 -20.38 -4.86 -9.97
N ASP A 187 -20.26 -5.99 -10.62
CA ASP A 187 -19.03 -6.80 -10.69
C ASP A 187 -18.16 -6.50 -11.93
N LYS A 188 -18.42 -5.39 -12.63
CA LYS A 188 -17.69 -5.03 -13.86
C LYS A 188 -16.93 -3.72 -13.68
N VAL A 189 -15.66 -3.73 -14.11
CA VAL A 189 -14.85 -2.53 -14.23
C VAL A 189 -14.90 -2.06 -15.69
N ILE A 190 -15.24 -0.81 -15.89
CA ILE A 190 -15.42 -0.16 -17.19
C ILE A 190 -14.44 0.99 -17.30
N ILE A 191 -13.68 1.08 -18.39
CA ILE A 191 -12.91 2.27 -18.73
C ILE A 191 -13.86 3.18 -19.52
N PRO A 192 -14.36 4.27 -18.93
CA PRO A 192 -15.43 5.03 -19.51
C PRO A 192 -14.93 5.90 -20.68
N ARG A 193 -15.78 6.07 -21.68
CA ARG A 193 -15.61 7.03 -22.77
C ARG A 193 -16.47 8.26 -22.53
N SER A 194 -16.31 9.28 -23.34
CA SER A 194 -17.02 10.56 -23.20
C SER A 194 -18.55 10.45 -23.27
N ASP A 195 -19.08 9.39 -23.87
CA ASP A 195 -20.51 9.07 -24.00
C ASP A 195 -21.05 8.14 -22.89
N PHE A 196 -20.20 7.72 -21.95
CA PHE A 196 -20.60 6.91 -20.80
C PHE A 196 -21.57 7.69 -19.93
N VAL A 197 -22.65 7.02 -19.49
CA VAL A 197 -23.69 7.59 -18.65
C VAL A 197 -23.56 7.01 -17.24
N PHE A 198 -23.48 7.89 -16.25
CA PHE A 198 -23.42 7.49 -14.85
C PHE A 198 -24.78 6.99 -14.36
N GLU A 199 -24.76 5.94 -13.55
CA GLU A 199 -25.91 5.39 -12.85
C GLU A 199 -25.70 5.47 -11.33
N LYS A 200 -26.80 5.36 -10.59
CA LYS A 200 -26.75 5.21 -9.14
C LYS A 200 -25.89 4.01 -8.76
N ASP A 201 -25.15 4.15 -7.67
CA ASP A 201 -24.24 3.15 -7.11
C ASP A 201 -23.00 2.85 -7.96
N ASP A 202 -22.75 3.56 -9.06
CA ASP A 202 -21.46 3.51 -9.72
C ASP A 202 -20.36 3.96 -8.78
N LEU A 203 -19.28 3.21 -8.71
CA LEU A 203 -18.07 3.58 -8.04
C LEU A 203 -17.08 4.14 -9.06
N VAL A 204 -16.83 5.43 -9.00
CA VAL A 204 -15.97 6.15 -9.96
C VAL A 204 -14.57 6.32 -9.37
N VAL A 205 -13.56 5.86 -10.10
CA VAL A 205 -12.16 6.08 -9.77
C VAL A 205 -11.60 7.19 -10.64
N PHE A 206 -11.07 8.24 -10.04
CA PHE A 206 -10.49 9.36 -10.76
C PHE A 206 -9.20 9.84 -10.13
N LEU A 207 -8.42 10.56 -10.90
CA LEU A 207 -7.17 11.19 -10.52
C LEU A 207 -7.39 12.69 -10.43
N ALA A 208 -7.00 13.30 -9.31
CA ALA A 208 -7.00 14.74 -9.13
C ALA A 208 -5.75 15.20 -8.38
N LYS A 209 -5.37 16.47 -8.53
CA LYS A 209 -4.38 17.07 -7.65
C LYS A 209 -4.96 17.27 -6.26
N ARG A 210 -4.13 17.13 -5.24
CA ARG A 210 -4.52 17.30 -3.83
C ARG A 210 -5.20 18.64 -3.54
N GLU A 211 -4.76 19.70 -4.17
CA GLU A 211 -5.32 21.05 -4.02
C GLU A 211 -6.79 21.18 -4.49
N HIS A 212 -7.27 20.22 -5.30
CA HIS A 212 -8.62 20.20 -5.86
C HIS A 212 -9.56 19.17 -5.21
N LEU A 213 -9.12 18.52 -4.13
CA LEU A 213 -9.92 17.50 -3.44
C LEU A 213 -11.30 18.02 -2.99
N GLN A 214 -11.35 19.22 -2.45
CA GLN A 214 -12.62 19.80 -2.01
C GLN A 214 -13.61 20.00 -3.16
N GLU A 215 -13.12 20.43 -4.32
CA GLU A 215 -13.95 20.59 -5.52
C GLU A 215 -14.51 19.25 -6.00
N VAL A 216 -13.70 18.21 -5.90
CA VAL A 216 -14.14 16.84 -6.20
C VAL A 216 -15.23 16.39 -5.23
N GLU A 217 -15.02 16.60 -3.94
CA GLU A 217 -16.03 16.28 -2.91
C GLU A 217 -17.35 16.98 -3.21
N ASP A 218 -17.31 18.25 -3.57
CA ASP A 218 -18.50 19.02 -3.89
C ASP A 218 -19.27 18.46 -5.11
N ILE A 219 -18.57 17.99 -6.14
CA ILE A 219 -19.18 17.40 -7.34
C ILE A 219 -19.87 16.06 -7.03
N PHE A 220 -19.29 15.24 -6.17
CA PHE A 220 -19.79 13.91 -5.85
C PHE A 220 -20.66 13.85 -4.60
N SER A 221 -20.57 14.84 -3.70
CA SER A 221 -21.26 14.86 -2.41
C SER A 221 -22.53 15.69 -2.37
N VAL A 222 -23.04 16.21 -3.48
CA VAL A 222 -24.30 16.96 -3.51
C VAL A 222 -25.46 16.12 -2.97
N GLY A 223 -25.72 16.29 -1.71
CA GLY A 223 -26.74 15.56 -0.97
C GLY A 223 -26.64 15.65 0.54
N SER A 224 -25.71 16.40 1.08
CA SER A 224 -25.61 16.67 2.52
C SER A 224 -26.22 18.04 2.84
N ILE A 225 -27.51 18.08 3.08
CA ILE A 225 -28.21 19.01 3.94
C ILE A 225 -28.96 18.20 4.96
#